data_062a11084f0dd75ec321a0b74a1c6c79
#
_entry.id   062a11084f0dd75ec321a0b74a1c6c79
#
_cell.length_a   1.000
_cell.length_b   1.000
_cell.length_c   1.000
_cell.angle_alpha   90.00
_cell.angle_beta   90.00
_cell.angle_gamma   90.00
#
_symmetry.space_group_name_H-M   'P 1'
#
loop_
_entity.id
_entity.type
_entity.pdbx_description
1 polymer ?
#
loop_
_entity_poly.entity_id
_entity_poly.type
_entity_poly.pdbx_seq_one_letter_code
_entity_poly.pdbx_strand_id
1 'polypeptide(L)'
;MTVSVLRGEPGREVLVSREHWDERYSTEELIWKADPNRFLVEELGALAPGRALDIACGEGRNSVWLASKGWRVTGVDFSRAGLAKAKQMAVNRGLEVTWIEADVVEWQPQPATFDLVAVVYLHLPAQQRRRVLSHAAAGLAPGGVLLVVGHDTSNLLKGTGGPQDPAVLFGPEEIVEDLSGLQIGRAERVTRTVITDSGEATAVDALVRAVRDS
;
A
#
# COMPACT_ATOMS: atom_id res chain seq x y z
N MET A 1 9.47 -2.57 22.13
CA MET A 1 8.11 -2.80 21.60
C MET A 1 7.34 -1.50 21.74
N THR A 2 7.27 -0.71 20.70
CA THR A 2 6.57 0.58 20.77
C THR A 2 5.24 0.39 20.06
N VAL A 3 4.17 0.19 20.83
CA VAL A 3 2.79 0.21 20.31
C VAL A 3 2.48 1.67 19.98
N SER A 4 2.32 1.98 18.70
CA SER A 4 1.84 3.29 18.28
C SER A 4 0.33 3.33 18.49
N VAL A 5 -0.10 3.81 19.66
CA VAL A 5 -1.50 4.02 20.01
C VAL A 5 -1.95 5.36 19.44
N LEU A 6 -2.84 5.33 18.47
CA LEU A 6 -3.50 6.52 17.95
C LEU A 6 -4.75 6.79 18.78
N ARG A 7 -4.76 7.87 19.55
CA ARG A 7 -5.94 8.34 20.25
C ARG A 7 -6.84 9.13 19.30
N GLY A 8 -7.86 8.45 18.76
CA GLY A 8 -9.09 9.10 18.29
C GLY A 8 -9.95 9.50 19.47
N GLU A 9 -11.07 10.17 19.26
CA GLU A 9 -12.05 10.58 20.26
C GLU A 9 -12.35 9.48 21.30
N PRO A 10 -12.71 9.80 22.57
CA PRO A 10 -12.74 8.86 23.67
C PRO A 10 -13.68 7.69 23.39
N GLY A 11 -13.09 6.50 23.15
CA GLY A 11 -13.79 5.23 22.99
C GLY A 11 -13.37 4.35 21.80
N ARG A 12 -12.47 4.77 20.90
CA ARG A 12 -12.02 3.93 19.79
C ARG A 12 -10.52 4.12 19.55
N GLU A 13 -9.72 3.23 20.12
CA GLU A 13 -8.33 3.05 19.71
C GLU A 13 -8.30 2.38 18.32
N VAL A 14 -7.81 3.08 17.32
CA VAL A 14 -7.45 2.44 16.03
C VAL A 14 -6.08 1.80 16.24
N LEU A 15 -6.08 0.54 16.60
CA LEU A 15 -4.86 -0.25 16.76
C LEU A 15 -4.29 -0.60 15.37
N VAL A 16 -3.37 0.21 14.88
CA VAL A 16 -2.46 -0.20 13.80
C VAL A 16 -1.29 -0.93 14.45
N SER A 17 -1.57 -2.09 15.07
CA SER A 17 -0.54 -2.91 15.69
C SER A 17 -0.30 -4.17 14.86
N ARG A 18 0.91 -4.73 14.98
CA ARG A 18 1.26 -6.03 14.39
C ARG A 18 0.28 -7.11 14.84
N GLU A 19 -0.03 -7.15 16.14
CA GLU A 19 -0.89 -8.15 16.76
C GLU A 19 -2.30 -8.11 16.16
N HIS A 20 -2.86 -6.91 15.97
CA HIS A 20 -4.17 -6.74 15.35
C HIS A 20 -4.19 -7.27 13.91
N TRP A 21 -3.16 -6.97 13.11
CA TRP A 21 -3.09 -7.45 11.73
C TRP A 21 -2.75 -8.93 11.64
N ASP A 22 -1.88 -9.45 12.53
CA ASP A 22 -1.62 -10.90 12.60
C ASP A 22 -2.88 -11.68 12.97
N GLU A 23 -3.68 -11.20 13.94
CA GLU A 23 -4.98 -11.79 14.26
C GLU A 23 -5.92 -11.74 13.06
N ARG A 24 -6.02 -10.59 12.40
CA ARG A 24 -6.86 -10.41 11.22
C ARG A 24 -6.44 -11.32 10.06
N TYR A 25 -5.15 -11.52 9.83
CA TYR A 25 -4.64 -12.41 8.79
C TYR A 25 -4.57 -13.87 9.22
N SER A 26 -4.88 -14.24 10.46
CA SER A 26 -4.83 -15.63 10.95
C SER A 26 -5.96 -16.53 10.44
N THR A 27 -6.95 -15.98 9.76
CA THR A 27 -8.03 -16.74 9.11
C THR A 27 -7.48 -17.61 7.98
N GLU A 28 -8.14 -18.73 7.65
CA GLU A 28 -7.72 -19.59 6.51
C GLU A 28 -7.93 -18.88 5.17
N GLU A 29 -8.99 -18.11 5.04
CA GLU A 29 -9.31 -17.37 3.82
C GLU A 29 -8.49 -16.08 3.71
N LEU A 30 -8.29 -15.61 2.47
CA LEU A 30 -7.73 -14.30 2.22
C LEU A 30 -8.72 -13.22 2.66
N ILE A 31 -8.26 -12.24 3.44
CA ILE A 31 -9.07 -11.06 3.78
C ILE A 31 -9.35 -10.23 2.53
N TRP A 32 -8.34 -10.15 1.67
CA TRP A 32 -8.45 -9.47 0.39
C TRP A 32 -8.56 -10.49 -0.73
N LYS A 33 -9.35 -10.17 -1.77
CA LYS A 33 -9.37 -10.99 -2.99
C LYS A 33 -7.94 -11.18 -3.50
N ALA A 34 -7.67 -12.32 -4.11
CA ALA A 34 -6.35 -12.62 -4.69
C ALA A 34 -5.99 -11.74 -5.91
N ASP A 35 -6.96 -10.98 -6.42
CA ASP A 35 -6.76 -10.04 -7.53
C ASP A 35 -5.97 -8.81 -7.07
N PRO A 36 -5.04 -8.32 -7.89
CA PRO A 36 -4.30 -7.10 -7.60
C PRO A 36 -5.22 -5.88 -7.50
N ASN A 37 -4.73 -4.81 -6.89
CA ASN A 37 -5.42 -3.54 -6.91
C ASN A 37 -5.60 -3.06 -8.37
N ARG A 38 -6.83 -2.67 -8.74
CA ARG A 38 -7.15 -2.28 -10.12
C ARG A 38 -6.33 -1.08 -10.60
N PHE A 39 -6.15 -0.08 -9.73
CA PHE A 39 -5.38 1.12 -10.09
C PHE A 39 -3.89 0.81 -10.25
N LEU A 40 -3.36 -0.13 -9.45
CA LEU A 40 -2.00 -0.61 -9.65
C LEU A 40 -1.85 -1.26 -11.04
N VAL A 41 -2.81 -2.06 -11.47
CA VAL A 41 -2.82 -2.67 -12.82
C VAL A 41 -2.92 -1.62 -13.91
N GLU A 42 -3.84 -0.65 -13.75
CA GLU A 42 -4.06 0.44 -14.71
C GLU A 42 -2.81 1.32 -14.88
N GLU A 43 -2.14 1.69 -13.78
CA GLU A 43 -1.00 2.61 -13.81
C GLU A 43 0.32 1.96 -14.19
N LEU A 44 0.50 0.68 -13.88
CA LEU A 44 1.78 0.01 -13.97
C LEU A 44 1.84 -1.09 -15.03
N GLY A 45 0.68 -1.50 -15.56
CA GLY A 45 0.60 -2.64 -16.48
C GLY A 45 1.38 -2.49 -17.79
N ALA A 46 1.65 -1.26 -18.21
CA ALA A 46 2.43 -0.95 -19.42
C ALA A 46 3.92 -0.67 -19.16
N LEU A 47 4.36 -0.64 -17.90
CA LEU A 47 5.76 -0.41 -17.57
C LEU A 47 6.61 -1.64 -17.88
N ALA A 48 7.81 -1.41 -18.38
CA ALA A 48 8.80 -2.48 -18.52
C ALA A 48 9.21 -3.01 -17.14
N PRO A 49 9.27 -4.34 -16.93
CA PRO A 49 9.61 -4.91 -15.64
C PRO A 49 11.06 -4.62 -15.26
N GLY A 50 11.26 -4.34 -13.98
CA GLY A 50 12.52 -4.07 -13.34
C GLY A 50 12.51 -4.59 -11.90
N ARG A 51 13.00 -3.79 -10.95
CA ARG A 51 12.97 -4.08 -9.51
C ARG A 51 11.80 -3.33 -8.88
N ALA A 52 10.89 -4.06 -8.24
CA ALA A 52 9.72 -3.50 -7.59
C ALA A 52 9.76 -3.69 -6.07
N LEU A 53 9.31 -2.69 -5.34
CA LEU A 53 9.08 -2.73 -3.90
C LEU A 53 7.58 -2.52 -3.62
N ASP A 54 6.98 -3.43 -2.87
CA ASP A 54 5.60 -3.35 -2.40
C ASP A 54 5.62 -3.14 -0.88
N ILE A 55 5.33 -1.91 -0.45
CA ILE A 55 5.39 -1.47 0.96
C ILE A 55 4.05 -1.74 1.63
N ALA A 56 4.06 -2.42 2.78
CA ALA A 56 2.89 -2.93 3.48
C ALA A 56 2.08 -3.90 2.60
N CYS A 57 2.77 -4.91 2.08
CA CYS A 57 2.24 -5.81 1.06
C CYS A 57 1.15 -6.77 1.56
N GLY A 58 0.96 -6.92 2.88
CA GLY A 58 -0.03 -7.79 3.50
C GLY A 58 0.05 -9.24 3.00
N GLU A 59 -1.06 -9.74 2.47
CA GLU A 59 -1.18 -11.08 1.87
C GLU A 59 -0.55 -11.19 0.46
N GLY A 60 0.12 -10.13 -0.04
CA GLY A 60 0.99 -10.17 -1.22
C GLY A 60 0.31 -10.13 -2.58
N ARG A 61 -0.99 -9.81 -2.69
CA ARG A 61 -1.73 -9.82 -3.98
C ARG A 61 -1.08 -8.97 -5.07
N ASN A 62 -0.59 -7.77 -4.71
CA ASN A 62 0.08 -6.87 -5.65
C ASN A 62 1.49 -7.37 -5.99
N SER A 63 2.25 -7.79 -4.98
CA SER A 63 3.59 -8.38 -5.14
C SER A 63 3.57 -9.57 -6.10
N VAL A 64 2.63 -10.51 -5.90
CA VAL A 64 2.47 -11.71 -6.73
C VAL A 64 2.06 -11.35 -8.16
N TRP A 65 1.18 -10.35 -8.33
CA TRP A 65 0.83 -9.87 -9.66
C TRP A 65 2.04 -9.24 -10.38
N LEU A 66 2.80 -8.37 -9.72
CA LEU A 66 4.02 -7.78 -10.27
C LEU A 66 5.03 -8.86 -10.68
N ALA A 67 5.25 -9.86 -9.83
CA ALA A 67 6.12 -10.99 -10.16
C ALA A 67 5.63 -11.77 -11.40
N SER A 68 4.31 -11.96 -11.54
CA SER A 68 3.72 -12.60 -12.73
C SER A 68 3.91 -11.78 -14.02
N LYS A 69 4.23 -10.49 -13.90
CA LYS A 69 4.57 -9.59 -15.01
C LYS A 69 6.07 -9.48 -15.27
N GLY A 70 6.88 -10.29 -14.58
CA GLY A 70 8.33 -10.34 -14.77
C GLY A 70 9.12 -9.38 -13.89
N TRP A 71 8.49 -8.67 -12.95
CA TRP A 71 9.19 -7.82 -11.98
C TRP A 71 9.96 -8.67 -10.96
N ARG A 72 11.14 -8.21 -10.58
CA ARG A 72 11.86 -8.72 -9.39
C ARG A 72 11.33 -7.99 -8.17
N VAL A 73 10.48 -8.67 -7.41
CA VAL A 73 9.68 -8.04 -6.36
C VAL A 73 10.28 -8.27 -4.98
N THR A 74 10.30 -7.21 -4.17
CA THR A 74 10.47 -7.25 -2.73
C THR A 74 9.16 -6.78 -2.08
N GLY A 75 8.53 -7.64 -1.29
CA GLY A 75 7.36 -7.30 -0.47
C GLY A 75 7.77 -7.13 0.99
N VAL A 76 7.34 -6.05 1.62
CA VAL A 76 7.65 -5.74 3.02
C VAL A 76 6.36 -5.57 3.80
N ASP A 77 6.22 -6.28 4.90
CA ASP A 77 5.11 -6.14 5.84
C ASP A 77 5.57 -6.54 7.26
N PHE A 78 4.92 -6.01 8.28
CA PHE A 78 5.23 -6.40 9.65
C PHE A 78 4.50 -7.70 10.08
N SER A 79 3.40 -8.07 9.40
CA SER A 79 2.58 -9.23 9.76
C SER A 79 3.20 -10.52 9.25
N ARG A 80 3.52 -11.41 10.17
CA ARG A 80 3.98 -12.78 9.86
C ARG A 80 2.90 -13.61 9.19
N ALA A 81 1.66 -13.46 9.66
CA ALA A 81 0.51 -14.18 9.12
C ALA A 81 0.23 -13.73 7.68
N GLY A 82 0.25 -12.43 7.41
CA GLY A 82 0.13 -11.89 6.04
C GLY A 82 1.22 -12.41 5.12
N LEU A 83 2.50 -12.31 5.55
CA LEU A 83 3.64 -12.79 4.76
C LEU A 83 3.63 -14.31 4.53
N ALA A 84 3.12 -15.10 5.48
CA ALA A 84 2.97 -16.55 5.29
C ALA A 84 2.01 -16.87 4.14
N LYS A 85 0.86 -16.19 4.08
CA LYS A 85 -0.11 -16.32 2.98
C LYS A 85 0.46 -15.80 1.65
N ALA A 86 1.19 -14.67 1.69
CA ALA A 86 1.87 -14.12 0.51
C ALA A 86 2.87 -15.11 -0.09
N LYS A 87 3.69 -15.73 0.74
CA LYS A 87 4.64 -16.78 0.33
C LYS A 87 3.92 -17.97 -0.30
N GLN A 88 2.86 -18.45 0.35
CA GLN A 88 2.08 -19.58 -0.18
C GLN A 88 1.43 -19.24 -1.52
N MET A 89 0.90 -18.02 -1.68
CA MET A 89 0.31 -17.57 -2.94
C MET A 89 1.34 -17.51 -4.07
N ALA A 90 2.55 -17.05 -3.79
CA ALA A 90 3.65 -17.01 -4.76
C ALA A 90 4.08 -18.43 -5.17
N VAL A 91 4.29 -19.32 -4.19
CA VAL A 91 4.66 -20.75 -4.43
C VAL A 91 3.62 -21.45 -5.29
N ASN A 92 2.32 -21.29 -4.98
CA ASN A 92 1.23 -21.91 -5.74
C ASN A 92 1.17 -21.45 -7.20
N ARG A 93 1.79 -20.32 -7.53
CA ARG A 93 1.88 -19.77 -8.89
C ARG A 93 3.26 -19.95 -9.54
N GLY A 94 4.19 -20.62 -8.86
CA GLY A 94 5.57 -20.82 -9.33
C GLY A 94 6.35 -19.50 -9.45
N LEU A 95 6.07 -18.51 -8.60
CA LEU A 95 6.67 -17.19 -8.63
C LEU A 95 7.64 -16.99 -7.47
N GLU A 96 8.74 -16.27 -7.73
CA GLU A 96 9.71 -15.87 -6.73
C GLU A 96 9.51 -14.42 -6.31
N VAL A 97 9.41 -14.18 -5.01
CA VAL A 97 9.32 -12.86 -4.40
C VAL A 97 10.18 -12.83 -3.13
N THR A 98 10.94 -11.79 -2.96
CA THR A 98 11.67 -11.56 -1.69
C THR A 98 10.71 -10.97 -0.66
N TRP A 99 10.57 -11.63 0.48
CA TRP A 99 9.69 -11.19 1.56
C TRP A 99 10.50 -10.73 2.76
N ILE A 100 10.21 -9.53 3.25
CA ILE A 100 10.86 -8.91 4.42
C ILE A 100 9.82 -8.67 5.51
N GLU A 101 10.05 -9.23 6.69
CA GLU A 101 9.25 -8.91 7.88
C GLU A 101 9.85 -7.70 8.57
N ALA A 102 9.20 -6.55 8.44
CA ALA A 102 9.65 -5.29 9.06
C ALA A 102 8.49 -4.31 9.26
N ASP A 103 8.61 -3.45 10.27
CA ASP A 103 7.76 -2.26 10.39
C ASP A 103 8.18 -1.22 9.35
N VAL A 104 7.30 -0.93 8.41
CA VAL A 104 7.58 -0.01 7.28
C VAL A 104 7.82 1.43 7.73
N VAL A 105 7.40 1.81 8.94
CA VAL A 105 7.67 3.13 9.52
C VAL A 105 9.15 3.26 9.90
N GLU A 106 9.75 2.19 10.39
CA GLU A 106 11.15 2.17 10.83
C GLU A 106 12.11 1.62 9.77
N TRP A 107 11.62 0.73 8.90
CA TRP A 107 12.42 0.11 7.86
C TRP A 107 12.72 1.06 6.70
N GLN A 108 13.92 0.97 6.17
CA GLN A 108 14.36 1.77 5.03
C GLN A 108 14.81 0.86 3.88
N PRO A 109 14.35 1.09 2.65
CA PRO A 109 14.88 0.41 1.48
C PRO A 109 16.31 0.85 1.20
N GLN A 110 17.05 0.00 0.48
CA GLN A 110 18.33 0.41 -0.08
C GLN A 110 18.11 1.59 -1.04
N PRO A 111 18.85 2.71 -0.89
CA PRO A 111 18.64 3.91 -1.71
C PRO A 111 18.85 3.64 -3.21
N ALA A 112 18.10 4.36 -4.04
CA ALA A 112 18.22 4.34 -5.51
C ALA A 112 18.24 2.93 -6.13
N THR A 113 17.40 2.04 -5.59
CA THR A 113 17.43 0.61 -5.93
C THR A 113 16.27 0.19 -6.80
N PHE A 114 15.07 0.73 -6.57
CA PHE A 114 13.84 0.22 -7.17
C PHE A 114 13.37 1.07 -8.35
N ASP A 115 13.01 0.41 -9.44
CA ASP A 115 12.43 1.03 -10.62
C ASP A 115 10.92 1.33 -10.39
N LEU A 116 10.32 0.65 -9.40
CA LEU A 116 8.95 0.83 -8.97
C LEU A 116 8.84 0.69 -7.45
N VAL A 117 8.13 1.63 -6.80
CA VAL A 117 7.68 1.48 -5.41
C VAL A 117 6.16 1.65 -5.37
N ALA A 118 5.46 0.70 -4.75
CA ALA A 118 4.02 0.73 -4.55
C ALA A 118 3.69 0.85 -3.05
N VAL A 119 2.79 1.76 -2.71
CA VAL A 119 2.21 1.94 -1.36
C VAL A 119 0.70 1.92 -1.52
N VAL A 120 0.07 0.76 -1.25
CA VAL A 120 -1.33 0.53 -1.59
C VAL A 120 -2.14 0.17 -0.34
N TYR A 121 -3.05 1.06 0.04
CA TYR A 121 -3.91 0.98 1.24
C TYR A 121 -3.15 0.90 2.57
N LEU A 122 -2.00 1.54 2.65
CA LEU A 122 -1.33 1.81 3.92
C LEU A 122 -1.94 3.08 4.54
N HIS A 123 -2.64 2.90 5.64
CA HIS A 123 -3.32 3.99 6.36
C HIS A 123 -2.61 4.25 7.68
N LEU A 124 -1.91 5.35 7.75
CA LEU A 124 -1.10 5.78 8.89
C LEU A 124 -1.38 7.25 9.21
N PRO A 125 -1.17 7.70 10.46
CA PRO A 125 -1.15 9.11 10.79
C PRO A 125 -0.17 9.88 9.91
N ALA A 126 -0.46 11.13 9.63
CA ALA A 126 0.28 11.98 8.70
C ALA A 126 1.81 11.96 8.95
N GLN A 127 2.27 12.00 10.19
CA GLN A 127 3.71 11.98 10.50
C GLN A 127 4.38 10.65 10.08
N GLN A 128 3.74 9.52 10.36
CA GLN A 128 4.24 8.21 9.99
C GLN A 128 4.16 8.00 8.46
N ARG A 129 3.07 8.44 7.83
CA ARG A 129 2.88 8.42 6.37
C ARG A 129 4.01 9.17 5.67
N ARG A 130 4.33 10.40 6.08
CA ARG A 130 5.45 11.20 5.55
C ARG A 130 6.77 10.45 5.65
N ARG A 131 7.03 9.81 6.78
CA ARG A 131 8.26 9.04 6.99
C ARG A 131 8.35 7.87 6.00
N VAL A 132 7.28 7.08 5.85
CA VAL A 132 7.23 5.97 4.89
C VAL A 132 7.40 6.48 3.45
N LEU A 133 6.71 7.56 3.07
CA LEU A 133 6.81 8.12 1.72
C LEU A 133 8.21 8.70 1.44
N SER A 134 8.86 9.30 2.43
CA SER A 134 10.25 9.73 2.31
C SER A 134 11.20 8.55 2.08
N HIS A 135 11.02 7.44 2.82
CA HIS A 135 11.81 6.22 2.61
C HIS A 135 11.52 5.60 1.24
N ALA A 136 10.25 5.57 0.81
CA ALA A 136 9.84 5.10 -0.51
C ALA A 136 10.51 5.91 -1.64
N ALA A 137 10.49 7.24 -1.54
CA ALA A 137 11.14 8.14 -2.50
C ALA A 137 12.66 7.95 -2.55
N ALA A 138 13.32 7.79 -1.40
CA ALA A 138 14.75 7.53 -1.33
C ALA A 138 15.14 6.17 -1.97
N GLY A 139 14.26 5.18 -1.90
CA GLY A 139 14.44 3.86 -2.50
C GLY A 139 14.33 3.83 -4.03
N LEU A 140 13.68 4.82 -4.65
CA LEU A 140 13.54 4.88 -6.11
C LEU A 140 14.89 5.08 -6.81
N ALA A 141 15.12 4.34 -7.87
CA ALA A 141 16.17 4.61 -8.82
C ALA A 141 15.86 5.88 -9.65
N PRO A 142 16.86 6.52 -10.29
CA PRO A 142 16.58 7.57 -11.28
C PRO A 142 15.61 7.07 -12.36
N GLY A 143 14.58 7.85 -12.68
CA GLY A 143 13.47 7.46 -13.56
C GLY A 143 12.46 6.49 -12.94
N GLY A 144 12.65 6.08 -11.69
CA GLY A 144 11.76 5.16 -10.98
C GLY A 144 10.39 5.78 -10.66
N VAL A 145 9.37 4.94 -10.61
CA VAL A 145 7.96 5.32 -10.40
C VAL A 145 7.53 4.99 -8.97
N LEU A 146 6.87 5.94 -8.31
CA LEU A 146 6.12 5.71 -7.07
C LEU A 146 4.63 5.75 -7.36
N LEU A 147 3.90 4.74 -6.88
CA LEU A 147 2.44 4.73 -6.88
C LEU A 147 1.92 4.68 -5.44
N VAL A 148 1.09 5.64 -5.09
CA VAL A 148 0.37 5.67 -3.81
C VAL A 148 -1.13 5.59 -4.08
N VAL A 149 -1.81 4.62 -3.45
CA VAL A 149 -3.27 4.47 -3.51
C VAL A 149 -3.79 4.24 -2.09
N GLY A 150 -4.83 4.95 -1.70
CA GLY A 150 -5.47 4.73 -0.40
C GLY A 150 -6.85 5.36 -0.35
N HIS A 151 -7.63 5.08 0.71
CA HIS A 151 -8.94 5.68 0.88
C HIS A 151 -8.82 7.20 1.05
N ASP A 152 -9.56 7.94 0.21
CA ASP A 152 -9.65 9.39 0.31
C ASP A 152 -10.47 9.82 1.54
N THR A 153 -10.13 10.95 2.14
CA THR A 153 -10.87 11.51 3.28
C THR A 153 -12.36 11.69 2.97
N SER A 154 -12.71 12.02 1.72
CA SER A 154 -14.12 12.15 1.31
C SER A 154 -14.88 10.83 1.27
N ASN A 155 -14.17 9.67 1.32
CA ASN A 155 -14.80 8.35 1.38
C ASN A 155 -15.68 8.17 2.62
N LEU A 156 -15.39 8.87 3.73
CA LEU A 156 -16.21 8.87 4.95
C LEU A 156 -17.65 9.36 4.71
N LEU A 157 -17.82 10.30 3.80
CA LEU A 157 -19.13 10.95 3.53
C LEU A 157 -19.76 10.47 2.20
N LYS A 158 -18.92 10.13 1.21
CA LYS A 158 -19.37 9.87 -0.17
C LYS A 158 -19.16 8.44 -0.62
N GLY A 159 -18.46 7.64 0.19
CA GLY A 159 -18.05 6.30 -0.17
C GLY A 159 -18.41 5.25 0.86
N THR A 160 -17.84 4.06 0.68
CA THR A 160 -18.06 2.92 1.59
C THR A 160 -16.76 2.14 1.81
N GLY A 161 -16.69 1.49 2.97
CA GLY A 161 -15.53 0.69 3.38
C GLY A 161 -14.33 1.54 3.81
N GLY A 162 -13.23 0.86 4.14
CA GLY A 162 -12.01 1.47 4.63
C GLY A 162 -12.06 1.92 6.09
N PRO A 163 -10.96 2.52 6.58
CA PRO A 163 -10.90 3.07 7.92
C PRO A 163 -11.94 4.17 8.13
N GLN A 164 -12.51 4.23 9.33
CA GLN A 164 -13.49 5.25 9.72
C GLN A 164 -12.85 6.38 10.54
N ASP A 165 -11.55 6.33 10.75
CA ASP A 165 -10.78 7.38 11.41
C ASP A 165 -10.21 8.35 10.36
N PRO A 166 -10.62 9.63 10.36
CA PRO A 166 -10.09 10.61 9.43
C PRO A 166 -8.58 10.87 9.60
N ALA A 167 -8.01 10.58 10.76
CA ALA A 167 -6.59 10.83 11.04
C ALA A 167 -5.64 9.95 10.20
N VAL A 168 -6.13 8.85 9.63
CA VAL A 168 -5.34 7.93 8.80
C VAL A 168 -5.71 7.97 7.32
N LEU A 169 -6.72 8.76 6.97
CA LEU A 169 -7.13 8.98 5.58
C LEU A 169 -6.38 10.18 5.00
N PHE A 170 -6.34 10.29 3.69
CA PHE A 170 -5.63 11.36 3.01
C PHE A 170 -6.23 11.66 1.64
N GLY A 171 -6.08 12.91 1.20
CA GLY A 171 -6.37 13.29 -0.19
C GLY A 171 -5.12 13.23 -1.07
N PRO A 172 -5.26 13.29 -2.41
CA PRO A 172 -4.11 13.34 -3.31
C PRO A 172 -3.23 14.57 -3.07
N GLU A 173 -3.80 15.69 -2.65
CA GLU A 173 -3.10 16.94 -2.36
C GLU A 173 -2.08 16.75 -1.22
N GLU A 174 -2.48 16.07 -0.16
CA GLU A 174 -1.61 15.79 1.00
C GLU A 174 -0.45 14.85 0.63
N ILE A 175 -0.70 13.87 -0.26
CA ILE A 175 0.36 12.99 -0.76
C ILE A 175 1.35 13.76 -1.63
N VAL A 176 0.87 14.69 -2.48
CA VAL A 176 1.73 15.55 -3.30
C VAL A 176 2.65 16.40 -2.41
N GLU A 177 2.13 16.97 -1.34
CA GLU A 177 2.92 17.71 -0.35
C GLU A 177 3.98 16.83 0.33
N ASP A 178 3.64 15.58 0.63
CA ASP A 178 4.54 14.61 1.27
C ASP A 178 5.65 14.09 0.31
N LEU A 179 5.49 14.26 -1.01
CA LEU A 179 6.40 13.75 -2.07
C LEU A 179 7.30 14.85 -2.66
N SER A 180 7.80 15.75 -1.84
CA SER A 180 8.73 16.78 -2.31
C SER A 180 9.95 16.16 -3.02
N GLY A 181 10.31 16.71 -4.20
CA GLY A 181 11.46 16.27 -4.99
C GLY A 181 11.16 15.14 -6.00
N LEU A 182 9.89 14.76 -6.17
CA LEU A 182 9.44 13.88 -7.26
C LEU A 182 8.56 14.67 -8.25
N GLN A 183 8.62 14.30 -9.52
CA GLN A 183 7.70 14.84 -10.54
C GLN A 183 6.35 14.15 -10.43
N ILE A 184 5.29 14.90 -10.17
CA ILE A 184 3.94 14.38 -10.08
C ILE A 184 3.36 14.20 -11.49
N GLY A 185 3.13 12.96 -11.90
CA GLY A 185 2.52 12.63 -13.18
C GLY A 185 0.99 12.52 -13.12
N ARG A 186 0.45 12.11 -11.97
CA ARG A 186 -0.99 11.99 -11.72
C ARG A 186 -1.28 12.19 -10.24
N ALA A 187 -2.29 12.99 -9.90
CA ALA A 187 -2.77 13.17 -8.53
C ALA A 187 -4.26 13.50 -8.56
N GLU A 188 -5.11 12.53 -8.23
CA GLU A 188 -6.55 12.71 -8.30
C GLU A 188 -7.33 11.76 -7.40
N ARG A 189 -8.60 12.10 -7.14
CA ARG A 189 -9.58 11.20 -6.54
C ARG A 189 -10.14 10.28 -7.61
N VAL A 190 -10.12 8.99 -7.34
CA VAL A 190 -10.67 7.95 -8.22
C VAL A 190 -11.76 7.18 -7.50
N THR A 191 -12.67 6.60 -8.26
CA THR A 191 -13.76 5.81 -7.70
C THR A 191 -13.70 4.36 -8.16
N ARG A 192 -14.18 3.46 -7.31
CA ARG A 192 -14.38 2.05 -7.66
C ARG A 192 -15.70 1.54 -7.11
N THR A 193 -16.32 0.65 -7.86
CA THR A 193 -17.48 -0.10 -7.39
C THR A 193 -17.02 -1.18 -6.41
N VAL A 194 -17.72 -1.29 -5.30
CA VAL A 194 -17.56 -2.35 -4.31
C VAL A 194 -18.90 -3.04 -4.10
N ILE A 195 -18.88 -4.34 -3.86
CA ILE A 195 -20.08 -5.11 -3.55
C ILE A 195 -20.21 -5.18 -2.03
N THR A 196 -21.35 -4.76 -1.54
CA THR A 196 -21.74 -4.82 -0.12
C THR A 196 -22.95 -5.73 0.05
N ASP A 197 -23.32 -6.05 1.29
CA ASP A 197 -24.53 -6.84 1.58
C ASP A 197 -25.81 -6.17 1.08
N SER A 198 -25.79 -4.85 0.92
CA SER A 198 -26.92 -4.03 0.41
C SER A 198 -26.86 -3.80 -1.11
N GLY A 199 -25.90 -4.38 -1.83
CA GLY A 199 -25.70 -4.24 -3.28
C GLY A 199 -24.44 -3.46 -3.65
N GLU A 200 -24.44 -2.92 -4.86
CA GLU A 200 -23.31 -2.11 -5.36
C GLU A 200 -23.21 -0.78 -4.62
N ALA A 201 -22.02 -0.43 -4.23
CA ALA A 201 -21.68 0.85 -3.61
C ALA A 201 -20.38 1.41 -4.21
N THR A 202 -20.10 2.68 -3.95
CA THR A 202 -18.89 3.34 -4.46
C THR A 202 -17.91 3.55 -3.32
N ALA A 203 -16.62 3.28 -3.56
CA ALA A 203 -15.54 3.76 -2.72
C ALA A 203 -14.76 4.86 -3.44
N VAL A 204 -14.27 5.84 -2.67
CA VAL A 204 -13.45 6.96 -3.16
C VAL A 204 -12.02 6.77 -2.64
N ASP A 205 -11.09 6.73 -3.57
CA ASP A 205 -9.67 6.56 -3.26
C ASP A 205 -8.86 7.77 -3.76
N ALA A 206 -7.79 8.10 -3.05
CA ALA A 206 -6.73 9.00 -3.52
C ALA A 206 -5.71 8.18 -4.32
N LEU A 207 -5.33 8.68 -5.48
CA LEU A 207 -4.31 8.09 -6.34
C LEU A 207 -3.26 9.14 -6.67
N VAL A 208 -1.99 8.82 -6.40
CA VAL A 208 -0.85 9.64 -6.81
C VAL A 208 0.21 8.76 -7.47
N ARG A 209 0.63 9.16 -8.68
CA ARG A 209 1.77 8.59 -9.38
C ARG A 209 2.82 9.67 -9.56
N ALA A 210 4.02 9.39 -9.10
CA ALA A 210 5.16 10.29 -9.17
C ALA A 210 6.38 9.59 -9.78
N VAL A 211 7.32 10.36 -10.30
CA VAL A 211 8.55 9.86 -10.93
C VAL A 211 9.75 10.57 -10.32
N ARG A 212 10.81 9.83 -10.01
CA ARG A 212 12.09 10.41 -9.65
C ARG A 212 12.83 10.90 -10.90
N ASP A 213 13.38 12.10 -10.86
CA ASP A 213 14.21 12.63 -11.95
C ASP A 213 15.37 11.68 -12.29
N SER A 214 15.76 11.69 -13.58
CA SER A 214 16.84 10.86 -14.15
C SER A 214 18.22 11.31 -13.71
#